data_4217d7ebedf3293e59932fbc82812db4
#
_entry.id   4217d7ebedf3293e59932fbc82812db4
#
_cell.length_a   1.000
_cell.length_b   1.000
_cell.length_c   1.000
_cell.angle_alpha   90.00
_cell.angle_beta   90.00
_cell.angle_gamma   90.00
#
_symmetry.space_group_name_H-M   'P 1'
#
loop_
_entity.id
_entity.type
_entity.pdbx_description
1 polymer ?
#
loop_
_entity_poly.entity_id
_entity_poly.type
_entity_poly.pdbx_seq_one_letter_code
_entity_poly.pdbx_strand_id
1 'polypeptide(L)'
;MKHRALLRRALPLAVLAAVLFALQLPASAFFFGQTEESTVAPISKNGPLGEPISFSEADFVVDGSGKLDSIVITSLPDTGAGILNLGGRAIQVGDVIAMDAVAGLCFTPMAAPASDAAGFRFTPVFADGQSGEEVSVELHLLSEANGAPVAEHLTLTTYKNVAVTGQLSAVDPEGDLITYHLIKKPARGAVTMPEEGSSTFVYTPYEDKTGKDSFTYVAVDAVGNASDPATVKLRIEKPDTKVTYSDMEGDPAHKAAIRLAEEGIYVGECMGGAYFFQPDAAVTRGEFVAMAMDAAGVEALAGVERTGFADDEAIPTWAKAYAASALKAGLVQGSRDADGQVVFQAEEPITAAEAAVLLDRALQVTDVSAETWAAEGVPAWAAQSAANLATCGVLPAGSTLESTLTRGEAAQMLCSALELLDSRDTGWF
;
A
#
# COMPACT_ATOMS: atom_id res chain seq x y z
N MET A 1 55.79 6.35 -63.64
CA MET A 1 56.13 4.94 -63.55
C MET A 1 55.26 4.25 -62.53
N LYS A 2 54.52 3.31 -63.08
CA LYS A 2 53.88 2.15 -62.40
C LYS A 2 52.82 2.36 -61.35
N HIS A 3 51.60 2.29 -61.81
CA HIS A 3 50.41 1.81 -61.14
C HIS A 3 50.63 0.46 -60.47
N ARG A 4 49.99 0.26 -59.32
CA ARG A 4 49.40 -1.06 -58.97
C ARG A 4 48.19 -0.83 -58.08
N ALA A 5 47.06 -1.24 -58.64
CA ALA A 5 45.78 -1.37 -58.00
C ALA A 5 45.82 -2.37 -56.83
N LEU A 6 45.00 -2.16 -55.82
CA LEU A 6 44.59 -3.17 -54.88
C LEU A 6 43.06 -3.18 -54.77
N LEU A 7 42.44 -4.08 -55.53
CA LEU A 7 41.11 -4.60 -55.22
C LEU A 7 41.14 -5.21 -53.84
N ARG A 8 40.37 -4.74 -52.92
CA ARG A 8 40.02 -5.44 -51.69
C ARG A 8 38.55 -5.25 -51.39
N ARG A 9 37.78 -6.30 -51.74
CA ARG A 9 36.68 -6.91 -51.00
C ARG A 9 35.54 -5.98 -50.54
N ALA A 10 34.59 -5.78 -51.44
CA ALA A 10 33.20 -5.47 -51.13
C ALA A 10 32.41 -6.76 -50.98
N LEU A 11 32.44 -7.38 -49.81
CA LEU A 11 31.51 -8.45 -49.41
C LEU A 11 31.59 -8.66 -47.90
N PRO A 12 30.97 -7.78 -47.11
CA PRO A 12 29.99 -8.26 -46.16
C PRO A 12 28.84 -7.26 -45.82
N LEU A 13 28.55 -6.25 -46.66
CA LEU A 13 27.43 -5.35 -46.37
C LEU A 13 26.04 -5.88 -46.78
N ALA A 14 25.97 -6.83 -47.68
CA ALA A 14 24.70 -7.40 -48.14
C ALA A 14 24.09 -8.43 -47.19
N VAL A 15 24.88 -9.06 -46.31
CA VAL A 15 24.38 -10.01 -45.30
C VAL A 15 23.87 -9.31 -44.04
N LEU A 16 24.38 -8.12 -43.70
CA LEU A 16 23.92 -7.35 -42.56
C LEU A 16 22.59 -6.64 -42.84
N ALA A 17 22.30 -6.27 -44.10
CA ALA A 17 21.02 -5.67 -44.48
C ALA A 17 19.85 -6.67 -44.49
N ALA A 18 20.11 -7.97 -44.75
CA ALA A 18 19.08 -9.00 -44.74
C ALA A 18 18.67 -9.43 -43.33
N VAL A 19 19.55 -9.26 -42.30
CA VAL A 19 19.23 -9.57 -40.89
C VAL A 19 18.49 -8.41 -40.21
N LEU A 20 18.72 -7.16 -40.67
CA LEU A 20 18.00 -5.98 -40.15
C LEU A 20 16.60 -5.81 -40.74
N PHE A 21 16.27 -6.46 -41.88
CA PHE A 21 14.94 -6.37 -42.48
C PHE A 21 13.98 -7.48 -41.96
N ALA A 22 14.49 -8.48 -41.25
CA ALA A 22 13.68 -9.51 -40.60
C ALA A 22 13.17 -9.13 -39.21
N LEU A 23 13.55 -7.93 -38.70
CA LEU A 23 13.16 -7.42 -37.35
C LEU A 23 12.15 -6.25 -37.38
N GLN A 24 11.54 -5.99 -38.55
CA GLN A 24 10.42 -5.05 -38.67
C GLN A 24 9.11 -5.76 -39.07
N LEU A 25 8.76 -6.82 -38.35
CA LEU A 25 7.37 -7.24 -38.28
C LEU A 25 6.72 -6.45 -37.12
N PRO A 26 5.55 -5.86 -37.37
CA PRO A 26 4.87 -5.11 -36.30
C PRO A 26 4.56 -6.09 -35.15
N ALA A 27 4.83 -5.68 -33.93
CA ALA A 27 4.56 -6.42 -32.70
C ALA A 27 3.06 -6.66 -32.42
N SER A 28 2.21 -6.56 -33.43
CA SER A 28 0.75 -6.75 -33.37
C SER A 28 0.28 -8.13 -33.82
N ALA A 29 1.17 -9.11 -34.01
CA ALA A 29 0.77 -10.44 -34.52
C ALA A 29 1.01 -11.60 -33.55
N PHE A 30 1.25 -11.33 -32.25
CA PHE A 30 1.34 -12.36 -31.22
C PHE A 30 0.48 -12.03 -30.01
N PHE A 31 -0.76 -11.60 -30.21
CA PHE A 31 -1.82 -11.80 -29.24
C PHE A 31 -2.52 -13.12 -29.56
N PHE A 32 -1.82 -14.21 -29.40
CA PHE A 32 -2.48 -15.43 -28.97
C PHE A 32 -2.82 -15.15 -27.49
N GLY A 33 -4.12 -15.12 -27.17
CA GLY A 33 -4.57 -15.03 -25.81
C GLY A 33 -3.80 -16.01 -24.95
N GLN A 34 -3.04 -15.53 -24.00
CA GLN A 34 -2.68 -16.34 -22.85
C GLN A 34 -4.03 -16.62 -22.19
N THR A 35 -4.52 -17.84 -22.35
CA THR A 35 -5.48 -18.39 -21.42
C THR A 35 -4.76 -18.33 -20.08
N GLU A 36 -5.21 -17.44 -19.17
CA GLU A 36 -4.72 -17.44 -17.79
C GLU A 36 -4.91 -18.87 -17.30
N GLU A 37 -3.80 -19.55 -17.00
CA GLU A 37 -3.84 -20.88 -16.41
C GLU A 37 -4.60 -20.77 -15.09
N SER A 38 -5.65 -21.56 -14.95
CA SER A 38 -6.40 -21.58 -13.72
C SER A 38 -5.61 -22.31 -12.65
N THR A 39 -5.51 -21.72 -11.47
CA THR A 39 -4.79 -22.30 -10.33
C THR A 39 -5.73 -22.47 -9.16
N VAL A 40 -5.37 -23.34 -8.21
CA VAL A 40 -6.06 -23.48 -6.94
C VAL A 40 -5.13 -22.96 -5.84
N ALA A 41 -5.66 -22.09 -4.98
CA ALA A 41 -4.89 -21.54 -3.87
C ALA A 41 -4.50 -22.65 -2.85
N PRO A 42 -3.35 -22.53 -2.18
CA PRO A 42 -3.02 -23.35 -1.01
C PRO A 42 -4.14 -23.30 0.04
N ILE A 43 -4.38 -24.43 0.72
CA ILE A 43 -5.47 -24.57 1.68
C ILE A 43 -4.87 -24.69 3.08
N SER A 44 -5.33 -23.86 4.01
CA SER A 44 -5.05 -23.99 5.43
C SER A 44 -6.36 -24.20 6.18
N LYS A 45 -6.41 -25.20 7.06
CA LYS A 45 -7.57 -25.50 7.90
C LYS A 45 -7.12 -25.88 9.31
N ASN A 46 -7.99 -25.68 10.26
CA ASN A 46 -7.76 -26.09 11.63
C ASN A 46 -8.95 -26.87 12.19
N GLY A 47 -8.71 -27.52 13.30
CA GLY A 47 -9.75 -28.20 14.07
C GLY A 47 -9.23 -28.67 15.42
N PRO A 48 -10.10 -28.85 16.41
CA PRO A 48 -9.71 -29.30 17.73
C PRO A 48 -9.17 -30.73 17.71
N LEU A 49 -8.24 -31.01 18.59
CA LEU A 49 -7.69 -32.34 18.79
C LEU A 49 -8.82 -33.35 19.08
N GLY A 50 -8.80 -34.44 18.35
CA GLY A 50 -9.79 -35.53 18.51
C GLY A 50 -11.06 -35.36 17.66
N GLU A 51 -11.25 -34.26 16.95
CA GLU A 51 -12.37 -34.06 16.04
C GLU A 51 -11.92 -34.11 14.57
N PRO A 52 -12.74 -34.66 13.65
CA PRO A 52 -12.41 -34.69 12.24
C PRO A 52 -12.47 -33.28 11.61
N ILE A 53 -11.47 -32.92 10.77
CA ILE A 53 -11.46 -31.73 9.94
C ILE A 53 -12.10 -32.08 8.60
N SER A 54 -13.25 -31.50 8.29
CA SER A 54 -14.01 -31.78 7.06
C SER A 54 -13.71 -30.75 5.97
N PHE A 55 -13.87 -31.18 4.70
CA PHE A 55 -13.68 -30.34 3.53
C PHE A 55 -15.01 -30.08 2.80
N SER A 56 -15.07 -28.97 2.08
CA SER A 56 -16.19 -28.58 1.24
C SER A 56 -15.68 -27.99 -0.08
N GLU A 57 -16.53 -27.81 -1.08
CA GLU A 57 -16.15 -27.16 -2.33
C GLU A 57 -15.61 -25.74 -2.12
N ALA A 58 -16.08 -25.04 -1.08
CA ALA A 58 -15.66 -23.67 -0.76
C ALA A 58 -14.19 -23.55 -0.33
N ASP A 59 -13.58 -24.64 0.13
CA ASP A 59 -12.17 -24.67 0.51
C ASP A 59 -11.21 -24.65 -0.70
N PHE A 60 -11.73 -24.97 -1.90
CA PHE A 60 -10.93 -25.08 -3.13
C PHE A 60 -11.13 -23.83 -4.01
N VAL A 61 -10.52 -22.74 -3.62
CA VAL A 61 -10.62 -21.45 -4.33
C VAL A 61 -9.81 -21.50 -5.63
N VAL A 62 -10.48 -21.30 -6.75
CA VAL A 62 -9.86 -21.24 -8.08
C VAL A 62 -9.60 -19.80 -8.47
N ASP A 63 -8.35 -19.45 -8.80
CA ASP A 63 -8.00 -18.22 -9.50
C ASP A 63 -7.95 -18.51 -11.02
N GLY A 64 -8.65 -17.68 -11.79
CA GLY A 64 -8.82 -17.90 -13.23
C GLY A 64 -10.25 -18.23 -13.63
N SER A 65 -10.45 -18.63 -14.88
CA SER A 65 -11.77 -18.90 -15.44
C SER A 65 -12.14 -20.41 -15.49
N GLY A 66 -11.21 -21.29 -15.10
CA GLY A 66 -11.40 -22.73 -15.10
C GLY A 66 -12.36 -23.19 -14.02
N LYS A 67 -13.13 -24.24 -14.30
CA LYS A 67 -13.94 -24.93 -13.30
C LYS A 67 -13.18 -26.16 -12.81
N LEU A 68 -12.94 -26.27 -11.51
CA LEU A 68 -12.33 -27.44 -10.90
C LEU A 68 -13.31 -28.62 -10.98
N ASP A 69 -12.84 -29.74 -11.54
CA ASP A 69 -13.62 -30.97 -11.72
C ASP A 69 -13.28 -32.01 -10.66
N SER A 70 -11.99 -32.22 -10.42
CA SER A 70 -11.51 -33.22 -9.47
C SER A 70 -10.12 -32.84 -8.94
N ILE A 71 -9.68 -33.52 -7.88
CA ILE A 71 -8.33 -33.45 -7.32
C ILE A 71 -7.71 -34.85 -7.30
N VAL A 72 -6.40 -34.93 -7.57
CA VAL A 72 -5.62 -36.18 -7.49
C VAL A 72 -4.67 -36.07 -6.32
N ILE A 73 -4.79 -36.94 -5.33
CA ILE A 73 -3.95 -36.92 -4.13
C ILE A 73 -2.51 -37.35 -4.49
N THR A 74 -1.56 -36.50 -4.22
CA THR A 74 -0.12 -36.70 -4.54
C THR A 74 0.71 -37.04 -3.30
N SER A 75 0.26 -36.57 -2.11
CA SER A 75 0.92 -36.87 -0.83
C SER A 75 -0.15 -37.02 0.24
N LEU A 76 0.14 -37.88 1.24
CA LEU A 76 -0.74 -38.11 2.39
C LEU A 76 -0.14 -37.49 3.66
N PRO A 77 -0.96 -37.19 4.69
CA PRO A 77 -0.48 -36.80 6.00
C PRO A 77 0.43 -37.88 6.61
N ASP A 78 1.31 -37.44 7.52
CA ASP A 78 2.08 -38.37 8.33
C ASP A 78 1.13 -39.29 9.14
N THR A 79 1.42 -40.59 9.16
CA THR A 79 0.57 -41.57 9.84
C THR A 79 0.49 -41.36 11.36
N GLY A 80 1.49 -40.68 11.95
CA GLY A 80 1.48 -40.27 13.35
C GLY A 80 0.63 -39.06 13.65
N ALA A 81 0.22 -38.29 12.62
CA ALA A 81 -0.65 -37.13 12.76
C ALA A 81 -2.13 -37.51 12.63
N GLY A 82 -2.47 -38.36 11.65
CA GLY A 82 -3.85 -38.77 11.41
C GLY A 82 -4.07 -39.47 10.07
N ILE A 83 -5.32 -39.65 9.69
CA ILE A 83 -5.73 -40.39 8.49
C ILE A 83 -6.69 -39.51 7.64
N LEU A 84 -6.38 -39.38 6.35
CA LEU A 84 -7.27 -38.77 5.36
C LEU A 84 -8.28 -39.81 4.85
N ASN A 85 -9.57 -39.51 4.91
CA ASN A 85 -10.67 -40.43 4.57
C ASN A 85 -11.62 -39.75 3.57
N LEU A 86 -12.25 -40.58 2.70
CA LEU A 86 -13.39 -40.18 1.87
C LEU A 86 -14.57 -41.12 2.16
N GLY A 87 -15.64 -40.61 2.74
CA GLY A 87 -16.81 -41.41 3.10
C GLY A 87 -16.50 -42.61 4.01
N GLY A 88 -15.50 -42.48 4.90
CA GLY A 88 -15.05 -43.53 5.81
C GLY A 88 -14.02 -44.52 5.22
N ARG A 89 -13.63 -44.40 3.94
CA ARG A 89 -12.55 -45.17 3.33
C ARG A 89 -11.25 -44.36 3.37
N ALA A 90 -10.18 -44.95 3.88
CA ALA A 90 -8.85 -44.31 3.83
C ALA A 90 -8.39 -44.05 2.38
N ILE A 91 -7.91 -42.86 2.17
CA ILE A 91 -7.38 -42.39 0.87
C ILE A 91 -5.97 -42.97 0.63
N GLN A 92 -5.63 -43.16 -0.64
CA GLN A 92 -4.30 -43.55 -1.10
C GLN A 92 -3.75 -42.49 -2.07
N VAL A 93 -2.42 -42.42 -2.18
CA VAL A 93 -1.77 -41.59 -3.21
C VAL A 93 -2.21 -42.08 -4.59
N GLY A 94 -2.62 -41.17 -5.44
CA GLY A 94 -3.20 -41.43 -6.77
C GLY A 94 -4.73 -41.54 -6.79
N ASP A 95 -5.40 -41.51 -5.63
CA ASP A 95 -6.87 -41.46 -5.61
C ASP A 95 -7.37 -40.14 -6.24
N VAL A 96 -8.39 -40.27 -7.08
CA VAL A 96 -9.06 -39.12 -7.72
C VAL A 96 -10.37 -38.86 -6.97
N ILE A 97 -10.55 -37.62 -6.53
CA ILE A 97 -11.73 -37.16 -5.80
C ILE A 97 -12.45 -36.12 -6.63
N ALA A 98 -13.65 -36.44 -7.11
CA ALA A 98 -14.49 -35.48 -7.84
C ALA A 98 -15.01 -34.40 -6.86
N MET A 99 -15.18 -33.17 -7.36
CA MET A 99 -15.59 -32.03 -6.52
C MET A 99 -16.97 -32.24 -5.88
N ASP A 100 -17.89 -32.95 -6.52
CA ASP A 100 -19.19 -33.32 -5.95
C ASP A 100 -19.10 -34.32 -4.77
N ALA A 101 -17.96 -35.04 -4.66
CA ALA A 101 -17.71 -35.99 -3.57
C ALA A 101 -16.85 -35.38 -2.45
N VAL A 102 -16.28 -34.16 -2.65
CA VAL A 102 -15.32 -33.55 -1.71
C VAL A 102 -15.90 -33.29 -0.32
N ALA A 103 -17.23 -33.11 -0.19
CA ALA A 103 -17.90 -32.99 1.10
C ALA A 103 -17.78 -34.25 1.99
N GLY A 104 -17.42 -35.41 1.41
CA GLY A 104 -17.10 -36.63 2.16
C GLY A 104 -15.62 -36.74 2.54
N LEU A 105 -14.76 -35.83 2.11
CA LEU A 105 -13.35 -35.79 2.47
C LEU A 105 -13.18 -35.23 3.88
N CYS A 106 -12.48 -35.97 4.75
CA CYS A 106 -12.14 -35.49 6.08
C CYS A 106 -10.79 -36.05 6.54
N PHE A 107 -10.09 -35.26 7.34
CA PHE A 107 -8.90 -35.68 8.07
C PHE A 107 -9.29 -36.01 9.51
N THR A 108 -8.95 -37.20 9.98
CA THR A 108 -9.19 -37.65 11.35
C THR A 108 -7.86 -37.67 12.10
N PRO A 109 -7.64 -36.74 13.07
CA PRO A 109 -6.41 -36.71 13.84
C PRO A 109 -6.25 -38.01 14.70
N MET A 110 -4.98 -38.36 14.99
CA MET A 110 -4.69 -39.34 16.02
C MET A 110 -5.04 -38.77 17.40
N ALA A 111 -5.41 -39.64 18.36
CA ALA A 111 -5.77 -39.22 19.72
C ALA A 111 -4.60 -38.48 20.44
N ALA A 112 -3.37 -38.78 20.09
CA ALA A 112 -2.16 -38.06 20.55
C ALA A 112 -1.22 -37.93 19.37
N PRO A 113 -1.40 -36.88 18.53
CA PRO A 113 -0.55 -36.66 17.36
C PRO A 113 0.86 -36.28 17.79
N ALA A 114 1.84 -36.66 16.98
CA ALA A 114 3.24 -36.33 17.22
C ALA A 114 3.59 -34.85 16.94
N SER A 115 2.69 -34.14 16.24
CA SER A 115 2.78 -32.73 15.88
C SER A 115 1.40 -32.09 15.96
N ASP A 116 1.36 -30.80 16.21
CA ASP A 116 0.18 -29.91 16.13
C ASP A 116 -0.16 -29.53 14.68
N ALA A 117 0.62 -29.98 13.70
CA ALA A 117 0.39 -29.77 12.29
C ALA A 117 0.42 -31.08 11.51
N ALA A 118 -0.42 -31.17 10.49
CA ALA A 118 -0.49 -32.24 9.50
C ALA A 118 -0.66 -31.61 8.09
N GLY A 119 -0.54 -32.40 7.04
CA GLY A 119 -0.79 -31.87 5.70
C GLY A 119 -0.81 -32.94 4.64
N PHE A 120 -1.38 -32.65 3.50
CA PHE A 120 -1.35 -33.48 2.30
C PHE A 120 -1.20 -32.60 1.06
N ARG A 121 -1.03 -33.21 -0.10
CA ARG A 121 -0.94 -32.47 -1.37
C ARG A 121 -1.83 -33.12 -2.41
N PHE A 122 -2.24 -32.32 -3.38
CA PHE A 122 -3.01 -32.77 -4.51
C PHE A 122 -2.68 -31.98 -5.79
N THR A 123 -2.97 -32.58 -6.94
CA THR A 123 -2.97 -31.89 -8.23
C THR A 123 -4.42 -31.63 -8.64
N PRO A 124 -4.82 -30.35 -8.90
CA PRO A 124 -6.16 -30.06 -9.40
C PRO A 124 -6.29 -30.48 -10.87
N VAL A 125 -7.49 -30.96 -11.23
CA VAL A 125 -7.86 -31.27 -12.62
C VAL A 125 -9.09 -30.45 -12.96
N PHE A 126 -9.00 -29.66 -14.01
CA PHE A 126 -10.06 -28.77 -14.47
C PHE A 126 -10.99 -29.47 -15.47
N ALA A 127 -12.19 -28.94 -15.67
CA ALA A 127 -13.23 -29.52 -16.51
C ALA A 127 -12.85 -29.62 -18.01
N ASP A 128 -11.84 -28.89 -18.44
CA ASP A 128 -11.23 -28.99 -19.79
C ASP A 128 -10.20 -30.14 -19.92
N GLY A 129 -9.93 -30.85 -18.83
CA GLY A 129 -8.98 -31.94 -18.72
C GLY A 129 -7.53 -31.52 -18.48
N GLN A 130 -7.28 -30.22 -18.25
CA GLN A 130 -5.96 -29.73 -17.87
C GLN A 130 -5.70 -29.98 -16.38
N SER A 131 -4.44 -30.29 -16.04
CA SER A 131 -3.99 -30.40 -14.65
C SER A 131 -3.25 -29.12 -14.28
N GLY A 132 -3.55 -28.57 -13.11
CA GLY A 132 -2.82 -27.44 -12.55
C GLY A 132 -1.56 -27.86 -11.78
N GLU A 133 -0.89 -26.89 -11.16
CA GLU A 133 0.24 -27.13 -10.28
C GLU A 133 -0.19 -27.86 -9.00
N GLU A 134 0.76 -28.54 -8.36
CA GLU A 134 0.52 -29.25 -7.10
C GLU A 134 0.22 -28.24 -5.98
N VAL A 135 -0.86 -28.49 -5.23
CA VAL A 135 -1.35 -27.64 -4.15
C VAL A 135 -1.09 -28.30 -2.80
N SER A 136 -0.61 -27.53 -1.82
CA SER A 136 -0.45 -27.96 -0.44
C SER A 136 -1.74 -27.70 0.36
N VAL A 137 -2.03 -28.63 1.27
CA VAL A 137 -3.05 -28.48 2.30
C VAL A 137 -2.38 -28.58 3.66
N GLU A 138 -2.50 -27.56 4.48
CA GLU A 138 -1.99 -27.49 5.84
C GLU A 138 -3.15 -27.64 6.83
N LEU A 139 -2.94 -28.47 7.88
CA LEU A 139 -3.94 -28.79 8.89
C LEU A 139 -3.35 -28.49 10.26
N HIS A 140 -3.96 -27.57 11.00
CA HIS A 140 -3.57 -27.19 12.35
C HIS A 140 -4.45 -27.91 13.37
N LEU A 141 -3.82 -28.64 14.30
CA LEU A 141 -4.50 -29.43 15.33
C LEU A 141 -4.48 -28.65 16.64
N LEU A 142 -5.61 -28.03 16.97
CA LEU A 142 -5.70 -27.06 18.06
C LEU A 142 -6.02 -27.71 19.38
N SER A 143 -5.30 -27.34 20.46
CA SER A 143 -5.60 -27.73 21.83
C SER A 143 -6.69 -26.83 22.47
N GLU A 144 -6.84 -25.61 21.97
CA GLU A 144 -7.82 -24.60 22.39
C GLU A 144 -8.54 -24.05 21.15
N ALA A 145 -9.74 -23.50 21.34
CA ALA A 145 -10.46 -22.86 20.25
C ALA A 145 -9.73 -21.59 19.79
N ASN A 146 -9.70 -21.36 18.48
CA ASN A 146 -9.17 -20.15 17.86
C ASN A 146 -10.27 -19.52 17.01
N GLY A 147 -10.49 -18.22 17.17
CA GLY A 147 -11.51 -17.44 16.47
C GLY A 147 -11.02 -16.93 15.13
N ALA A 148 -11.93 -16.63 14.21
CA ALA A 148 -11.54 -15.97 12.96
C ALA A 148 -11.28 -14.48 13.19
N PRO A 149 -10.34 -13.86 12.46
CA PRO A 149 -10.12 -12.42 12.51
C PRO A 149 -11.35 -11.65 12.00
N VAL A 150 -11.46 -10.39 12.42
CA VAL A 150 -12.51 -9.47 11.98
C VAL A 150 -11.88 -8.41 11.07
N ALA A 151 -12.16 -8.49 9.76
CA ALA A 151 -11.64 -7.56 8.78
C ALA A 151 -12.48 -6.28 8.68
N GLU A 152 -11.83 -5.14 8.51
CA GLU A 152 -12.46 -3.82 8.49
C GLU A 152 -12.72 -3.31 7.07
N HIS A 153 -13.84 -2.62 6.88
CA HIS A 153 -14.12 -1.91 5.64
C HIS A 153 -13.29 -0.65 5.51
N LEU A 154 -12.80 -0.35 4.29
CA LEU A 154 -12.01 0.83 4.01
C LEU A 154 -12.67 1.65 2.90
N THR A 155 -12.53 2.97 2.96
CA THR A 155 -12.92 3.89 1.88
C THR A 155 -11.74 4.78 1.53
N LEU A 156 -11.37 4.83 0.25
CA LEU A 156 -10.29 5.65 -0.27
C LEU A 156 -10.77 6.48 -1.46
N THR A 157 -10.17 7.66 -1.59
CA THR A 157 -10.34 8.54 -2.75
C THR A 157 -9.00 8.70 -3.46
N THR A 158 -9.02 8.70 -4.78
CA THR A 158 -7.88 9.07 -5.62
C THR A 158 -8.37 9.87 -6.82
N TYR A 159 -7.42 10.36 -7.61
CA TYR A 159 -7.71 11.06 -8.86
C TYR A 159 -7.56 10.14 -10.07
N LYS A 160 -8.16 10.57 -11.19
CA LYS A 160 -8.01 9.93 -12.51
C LYS A 160 -6.53 9.78 -12.86
N ASN A 161 -6.12 8.57 -13.23
CA ASN A 161 -4.74 8.20 -13.59
C ASN A 161 -3.73 8.34 -12.44
N VAL A 162 -4.18 8.40 -11.20
CA VAL A 162 -3.31 8.54 -10.02
C VAL A 162 -3.46 7.31 -9.13
N ALA A 163 -2.36 6.61 -8.90
CA ALA A 163 -2.33 5.49 -7.97
C ALA A 163 -2.50 5.97 -6.52
N VAL A 164 -3.07 5.13 -5.66
CA VAL A 164 -3.19 5.37 -4.22
C VAL A 164 -2.78 4.14 -3.45
N THR A 165 -1.97 4.35 -2.43
CA THR A 165 -1.61 3.31 -1.46
C THR A 165 -2.64 3.29 -0.33
N GLY A 166 -3.05 2.11 0.08
CA GLY A 166 -3.92 1.90 1.22
C GLY A 166 -3.41 0.78 2.11
N GLN A 167 -3.98 0.68 3.29
CA GLN A 167 -3.65 -0.36 4.26
C GLN A 167 -4.92 -1.07 4.71
N LEU A 168 -4.95 -2.38 4.57
CA LEU A 168 -6.01 -3.25 5.06
C LEU A 168 -5.84 -3.41 6.57
N SER A 169 -6.95 -3.56 7.28
CA SER A 169 -6.97 -3.71 8.74
C SER A 169 -7.86 -4.89 9.12
N ALA A 170 -7.42 -5.64 10.13
CA ALA A 170 -8.21 -6.66 10.79
C ALA A 170 -7.73 -6.83 12.24
N VAL A 171 -8.60 -7.32 13.09
CA VAL A 171 -8.30 -7.65 14.49
C VAL A 171 -8.57 -9.13 14.70
N ASP A 172 -7.57 -9.82 15.21
CA ASP A 172 -7.69 -11.21 15.63
C ASP A 172 -8.00 -11.30 17.13
N PRO A 173 -8.98 -12.12 17.55
CA PRO A 173 -9.37 -12.23 18.97
C PRO A 173 -8.25 -12.76 19.87
N GLU A 174 -7.40 -13.64 19.38
CA GLU A 174 -6.28 -14.26 20.08
C GLU A 174 -4.96 -13.48 19.87
N GLY A 175 -4.94 -12.53 18.93
CA GLY A 175 -3.77 -11.73 18.61
C GLY A 175 -2.81 -12.44 17.64
N ASP A 176 -3.30 -13.37 16.85
CA ASP A 176 -2.52 -14.09 15.85
C ASP A 176 -2.03 -13.19 14.71
N LEU A 177 -0.98 -13.65 14.03
CA LEU A 177 -0.51 -12.98 12.81
C LEU A 177 -1.55 -13.12 11.70
N ILE A 178 -1.84 -11.99 11.07
CA ILE A 178 -2.86 -11.91 10.03
C ILE A 178 -2.19 -11.72 8.67
N THR A 179 -2.68 -12.47 7.67
CA THR A 179 -2.39 -12.27 6.25
C THR A 179 -3.66 -11.81 5.51
N TYR A 180 -3.50 -11.09 4.40
CA TYR A 180 -4.62 -10.50 3.66
C TYR A 180 -4.68 -11.06 2.24
N HIS A 181 -5.86 -11.49 1.81
CA HIS A 181 -6.06 -12.08 0.48
C HIS A 181 -7.22 -11.42 -0.25
N LEU A 182 -6.98 -11.04 -1.52
CA LEU A 182 -8.01 -10.47 -2.38
C LEU A 182 -8.94 -11.59 -2.91
N ILE A 183 -10.24 -11.41 -2.74
CA ILE A 183 -11.26 -12.36 -3.24
C ILE A 183 -12.08 -11.82 -4.42
N LYS A 184 -12.12 -10.50 -4.60
CA LYS A 184 -12.78 -9.88 -5.76
C LYS A 184 -11.97 -8.69 -6.23
N LYS A 185 -11.56 -8.73 -7.49
CA LYS A 185 -10.80 -7.65 -8.15
C LYS A 185 -11.70 -6.44 -8.48
N PRO A 186 -11.16 -5.22 -8.51
CA PRO A 186 -11.92 -4.03 -8.92
C PRO A 186 -12.17 -4.01 -10.44
N ALA A 187 -13.14 -3.20 -10.88
CA ALA A 187 -13.54 -3.13 -12.29
C ALA A 187 -12.92 -1.96 -13.07
N ARG A 188 -12.40 -0.94 -12.36
CA ARG A 188 -11.90 0.30 -12.96
C ARG A 188 -10.42 0.55 -12.73
N GLY A 189 -9.71 -0.40 -12.12
CA GLY A 189 -8.29 -0.32 -11.82
C GLY A 189 -7.74 -1.70 -11.48
N ALA A 190 -6.46 -1.73 -11.16
CA ALA A 190 -5.76 -2.91 -10.66
C ALA A 190 -5.35 -2.69 -9.19
N VAL A 191 -5.35 -3.77 -8.41
CA VAL A 191 -4.77 -3.81 -7.06
C VAL A 191 -3.51 -4.67 -7.12
N THR A 192 -2.41 -4.15 -6.60
CA THR A 192 -1.17 -4.89 -6.38
C THR A 192 -0.80 -4.84 -4.91
N MET A 193 -0.39 -5.98 -4.36
CA MET A 193 0.17 -6.07 -3.02
C MET A 193 1.68 -6.25 -3.16
N PRO A 194 2.51 -5.44 -2.46
CA PRO A 194 3.98 -5.52 -2.58
C PRO A 194 4.53 -6.90 -2.23
N GLU A 195 3.92 -7.55 -1.25
CA GLU A 195 4.22 -8.90 -0.79
C GLU A 195 2.91 -9.66 -0.63
N GLU A 196 2.95 -10.97 -0.87
CA GLU A 196 1.80 -11.84 -0.65
C GLU A 196 1.38 -11.79 0.82
N GLY A 197 0.10 -11.63 1.09
CA GLY A 197 -0.45 -11.53 2.44
C GLY A 197 -0.21 -10.17 3.13
N SER A 198 0.41 -9.18 2.47
CA SER A 198 0.63 -7.85 3.02
C SER A 198 -0.67 -7.12 3.34
N SER A 199 -0.65 -6.30 4.39
CA SER A 199 -1.74 -5.34 4.65
C SER A 199 -1.70 -4.14 3.69
N THR A 200 -0.53 -3.80 3.15
CA THR A 200 -0.35 -2.68 2.23
C THR A 200 -0.73 -3.09 0.81
N PHE A 201 -1.46 -2.24 0.13
CA PHE A 201 -1.79 -2.41 -1.28
C PHE A 201 -1.67 -1.10 -2.04
N VAL A 202 -1.47 -1.19 -3.36
CA VAL A 202 -1.53 -0.05 -4.28
C VAL A 202 -2.69 -0.28 -5.25
N TYR A 203 -3.63 0.66 -5.28
CA TYR A 203 -4.68 0.70 -6.29
C TYR A 203 -4.30 1.67 -7.40
N THR A 204 -4.25 1.19 -8.64
CA THR A 204 -3.96 1.99 -9.83
C THR A 204 -5.19 2.04 -10.73
N PRO A 205 -5.87 3.20 -10.89
CA PRO A 205 -6.97 3.33 -11.83
C PRO A 205 -6.53 3.01 -13.26
N TYR A 206 -7.37 2.32 -14.03
CA TYR A 206 -7.15 2.21 -15.48
C TYR A 206 -7.25 3.57 -16.15
N GLU A 207 -6.57 3.73 -17.28
CA GLU A 207 -6.48 4.98 -18.03
C GLU A 207 -7.86 5.65 -18.20
N ASP A 208 -7.93 6.91 -17.85
CA ASP A 208 -9.11 7.79 -17.96
C ASP A 208 -10.37 7.32 -17.19
N LYS A 209 -10.29 6.33 -16.33
CA LYS A 209 -11.44 5.93 -15.50
C LYS A 209 -11.68 6.93 -14.36
N THR A 210 -12.98 7.15 -14.09
CA THR A 210 -13.48 7.95 -12.96
C THR A 210 -14.71 7.27 -12.36
N GLY A 211 -15.14 7.72 -11.18
CA GLY A 211 -16.33 7.23 -10.50
C GLY A 211 -16.01 6.20 -9.40
N LYS A 212 -17.03 5.43 -9.01
CA LYS A 212 -16.91 4.46 -7.91
C LYS A 212 -16.36 3.13 -8.41
N ASP A 213 -15.49 2.53 -7.61
CA ASP A 213 -14.97 1.17 -7.77
C ASP A 213 -14.94 0.47 -6.41
N SER A 214 -14.65 -0.82 -6.37
CA SER A 214 -14.48 -1.56 -5.13
C SER A 214 -13.82 -2.90 -5.39
N PHE A 215 -13.12 -3.39 -4.39
CA PHE A 215 -12.65 -4.77 -4.29
C PHE A 215 -12.97 -5.34 -2.91
N THR A 216 -12.87 -6.65 -2.75
CA THR A 216 -13.09 -7.32 -1.47
C THR A 216 -11.89 -8.17 -1.09
N TYR A 217 -11.66 -8.28 0.21
CA TYR A 217 -10.58 -9.08 0.78
C TYR A 217 -11.07 -9.86 2.00
N VAL A 218 -10.30 -10.83 2.41
CA VAL A 218 -10.40 -11.53 3.68
C VAL A 218 -9.08 -11.40 4.43
N ALA A 219 -9.16 -11.43 5.74
CA ALA A 219 -8.04 -11.58 6.65
C ALA A 219 -7.98 -13.04 7.10
N VAL A 220 -6.79 -13.63 7.11
CA VAL A 220 -6.58 -15.04 7.50
C VAL A 220 -5.55 -15.07 8.61
N ASP A 221 -5.84 -15.77 9.70
CA ASP A 221 -4.95 -15.96 10.84
C ASP A 221 -3.86 -17.03 10.59
N ALA A 222 -3.01 -17.24 11.57
CA ALA A 222 -1.89 -18.18 11.48
C ALA A 222 -2.32 -19.66 11.40
N VAL A 223 -3.57 -19.99 11.76
CA VAL A 223 -4.11 -21.35 11.75
C VAL A 223 -5.17 -21.57 10.67
N GLY A 224 -5.37 -20.59 9.78
CA GLY A 224 -6.19 -20.68 8.57
C GLY A 224 -7.66 -20.32 8.76
N ASN A 225 -8.09 -19.69 9.86
CA ASN A 225 -9.42 -19.12 9.93
C ASN A 225 -9.50 -17.84 9.10
N ALA A 226 -10.51 -17.74 8.27
CA ALA A 226 -10.74 -16.57 7.44
C ALA A 226 -11.88 -15.71 7.99
N SER A 227 -11.69 -14.39 7.94
CA SER A 227 -12.73 -13.42 8.28
C SER A 227 -13.91 -13.47 7.30
N ASP A 228 -15.02 -12.86 7.67
CA ASP A 228 -16.02 -12.43 6.70
C ASP A 228 -15.38 -11.47 5.69
N PRO A 229 -15.86 -11.47 4.42
CA PRO A 229 -15.33 -10.57 3.40
C PRO A 229 -15.52 -9.09 3.74
N ALA A 230 -14.43 -8.32 3.73
CA ALA A 230 -14.46 -6.88 3.88
C ALA A 230 -14.33 -6.17 2.52
N THR A 231 -14.92 -4.99 2.41
CA THR A 231 -14.96 -4.22 1.17
C THR A 231 -14.11 -2.97 1.27
N VAL A 232 -13.19 -2.79 0.32
CA VAL A 232 -12.54 -1.51 0.07
C VAL A 232 -13.33 -0.77 -1.01
N LYS A 233 -13.90 0.38 -0.65
CA LYS A 233 -14.61 1.29 -1.56
C LYS A 233 -13.64 2.33 -2.07
N LEU A 234 -13.66 2.55 -3.37
CA LEU A 234 -12.78 3.50 -4.06
C LEU A 234 -13.62 4.55 -4.78
N ARG A 235 -13.18 5.80 -4.70
CA ARG A 235 -13.72 6.91 -5.47
C ARG A 235 -12.61 7.53 -6.31
N ILE A 236 -12.75 7.44 -7.63
CA ILE A 236 -11.81 8.02 -8.59
C ILE A 236 -12.40 9.34 -9.06
N GLU A 237 -11.80 10.43 -8.66
CA GLU A 237 -12.26 11.79 -8.96
C GLU A 237 -11.51 12.37 -10.15
N LYS A 238 -12.14 13.35 -10.82
CA LYS A 238 -11.47 14.17 -11.80
C LYS A 238 -10.85 15.35 -11.05
N PRO A 239 -9.54 15.64 -11.21
CA PRO A 239 -8.96 16.83 -10.61
C PRO A 239 -9.67 18.11 -11.07
N ASP A 240 -9.88 19.03 -10.15
CA ASP A 240 -10.42 20.36 -10.45
C ASP A 240 -9.33 21.32 -10.94
N THR A 241 -8.05 20.99 -10.72
CA THR A 241 -6.90 21.70 -11.25
C THR A 241 -6.56 21.26 -12.68
N LYS A 242 -5.90 22.19 -13.42
CA LYS A 242 -5.30 21.87 -14.73
C LYS A 242 -3.82 21.47 -14.61
N VAL A 243 -3.29 21.44 -13.41
CA VAL A 243 -1.91 21.03 -13.15
C VAL A 243 -1.76 19.54 -13.44
N THR A 244 -0.77 19.23 -14.27
CA THR A 244 -0.35 17.87 -14.55
C THR A 244 1.14 17.79 -14.35
N TYR A 245 1.59 16.97 -13.43
CA TYR A 245 3.00 16.83 -13.11
C TYR A 245 3.69 15.84 -14.04
N SER A 246 4.90 16.20 -14.48
CA SER A 246 5.71 15.34 -15.37
C SER A 246 6.65 14.40 -14.61
N ASP A 247 6.79 14.59 -13.31
CA ASP A 247 7.74 13.89 -12.44
C ASP A 247 7.07 13.09 -11.30
N MET A 248 5.73 12.95 -11.35
CA MET A 248 4.95 12.29 -10.28
C MET A 248 4.35 10.96 -10.70
N GLU A 249 4.68 10.43 -11.89
CA GLU A 249 4.14 9.13 -12.32
C GLU A 249 4.66 8.01 -11.42
N GLY A 250 3.76 7.28 -10.79
CA GLY A 250 4.09 6.21 -9.84
C GLY A 250 4.54 6.68 -8.45
N ASP A 251 4.65 8.00 -8.22
CA ASP A 251 5.04 8.53 -6.93
C ASP A 251 3.87 8.44 -5.93
N PRO A 252 4.09 7.95 -4.69
CA PRO A 252 3.05 7.82 -3.67
C PRO A 252 2.47 9.17 -3.22
N ALA A 253 3.21 10.28 -3.38
CA ALA A 253 2.74 11.62 -3.05
C ALA A 253 1.92 12.28 -4.17
N HIS A 254 1.73 11.63 -5.33
CA HIS A 254 1.06 12.24 -6.49
C HIS A 254 -0.36 12.73 -6.16
N LYS A 255 -1.15 11.93 -5.43
CA LYS A 255 -2.48 12.34 -4.95
C LYS A 255 -2.40 13.62 -4.11
N ALA A 256 -1.46 13.66 -3.17
CA ALA A 256 -1.26 14.79 -2.28
C ALA A 256 -0.83 16.06 -3.05
N ALA A 257 0.09 15.92 -4.00
CA ALA A 257 0.52 17.02 -4.85
C ALA A 257 -0.65 17.67 -5.62
N ILE A 258 -1.56 16.86 -6.19
CA ILE A 258 -2.77 17.36 -6.86
C ILE A 258 -3.68 18.06 -5.86
N ARG A 259 -3.91 17.49 -4.67
CA ARG A 259 -4.74 18.12 -3.64
C ARG A 259 -4.21 19.49 -3.22
N LEU A 260 -2.89 19.61 -2.99
CA LEU A 260 -2.28 20.90 -2.66
C LEU A 260 -2.42 21.93 -3.79
N ALA A 261 -2.36 21.48 -5.05
CA ALA A 261 -2.57 22.37 -6.20
C ALA A 261 -4.03 22.83 -6.35
N GLU A 262 -5.00 21.98 -6.02
CA GLU A 262 -6.44 22.34 -5.99
C GLU A 262 -6.75 23.39 -4.93
N GLU A 263 -6.16 23.26 -3.74
CA GLU A 263 -6.30 24.21 -2.65
C GLU A 263 -5.45 25.50 -2.85
N GLY A 264 -4.60 25.52 -3.88
CA GLY A 264 -3.71 26.65 -4.15
C GLY A 264 -2.55 26.79 -3.14
N ILE A 265 -2.31 25.76 -2.33
CA ILE A 265 -1.26 25.75 -1.30
C ILE A 265 0.13 25.63 -1.94
N TYR A 266 0.27 24.69 -2.87
CA TYR A 266 1.52 24.49 -3.59
C TYR A 266 1.25 23.89 -4.99
N VAL A 267 1.84 24.51 -6.01
CA VAL A 267 1.61 24.12 -7.42
C VAL A 267 2.87 23.54 -8.07
N GLY A 268 4.04 23.65 -7.42
CA GLY A 268 5.32 23.27 -8.02
C GLY A 268 5.85 24.30 -9.02
N GLU A 269 6.88 23.91 -9.76
CA GLU A 269 7.55 24.76 -10.75
C GLU A 269 7.00 24.51 -12.16
N CYS A 270 6.71 25.57 -12.91
CA CYS A 270 6.28 25.48 -14.30
C CYS A 270 7.44 25.83 -15.24
N MET A 271 7.94 24.87 -15.99
CA MET A 271 9.00 25.02 -16.97
C MET A 271 8.54 24.54 -18.35
N GLY A 272 8.57 25.40 -19.34
CA GLY A 272 8.19 25.03 -20.71
C GLY A 272 6.74 24.57 -20.88
N GLY A 273 5.85 24.90 -19.96
CA GLY A 273 4.45 24.49 -19.96
C GLY A 273 4.19 23.15 -19.25
N ALA A 274 5.23 22.50 -18.72
CA ALA A 274 5.13 21.33 -17.86
C ALA A 274 5.31 21.72 -16.38
N TYR A 275 4.57 21.07 -15.49
CA TYR A 275 4.73 21.25 -14.05
C TYR A 275 5.61 20.14 -13.47
N PHE A 276 6.44 20.53 -12.50
CA PHE A 276 7.34 19.66 -11.77
C PHE A 276 7.11 19.86 -10.28
N PHE A 277 6.84 18.79 -9.57
CA PHE A 277 6.64 18.82 -8.12
C PHE A 277 7.94 18.68 -7.36
N GLN A 278 8.87 17.90 -7.90
CA GLN A 278 10.18 17.54 -7.31
C GLN A 278 9.99 16.85 -5.94
N PRO A 279 9.37 15.67 -5.88
CA PRO A 279 8.97 15.02 -4.62
C PRO A 279 10.14 14.74 -3.68
N ASP A 280 11.34 14.46 -4.22
CA ASP A 280 12.55 14.15 -3.45
C ASP A 280 13.30 15.39 -2.93
N ALA A 281 12.90 16.59 -3.34
CA ALA A 281 13.55 17.81 -2.87
C ALA A 281 13.23 18.05 -1.39
N ALA A 282 14.25 18.48 -0.62
CA ALA A 282 14.02 18.86 0.77
C ALA A 282 13.13 20.11 0.84
N VAL A 283 12.25 20.14 1.85
CA VAL A 283 11.39 21.29 2.15
C VAL A 283 12.04 22.14 3.22
N THR A 284 12.12 23.45 2.99
CA THR A 284 12.62 24.37 4.01
C THR A 284 11.57 24.66 5.07
N ARG A 285 12.01 25.10 6.26
CA ARG A 285 11.12 25.48 7.36
C ARG A 285 10.17 26.61 6.95
N GLY A 286 10.67 27.59 6.19
CA GLY A 286 9.85 28.70 5.68
C GLY A 286 8.74 28.20 4.74
N GLU A 287 9.09 27.33 3.79
CA GLU A 287 8.10 26.73 2.86
C GLU A 287 7.05 25.93 3.60
N PHE A 288 7.46 25.05 4.53
CA PHE A 288 6.50 24.20 5.27
C PHE A 288 5.58 25.05 6.15
N VAL A 289 6.09 26.07 6.84
CA VAL A 289 5.26 26.98 7.64
C VAL A 289 4.22 27.68 6.78
N ALA A 290 4.60 28.19 5.60
CA ALA A 290 3.66 28.81 4.68
C ALA A 290 2.56 27.82 4.25
N MET A 291 2.94 26.64 3.76
CA MET A 291 1.98 25.61 3.34
C MET A 291 1.06 25.15 4.47
N ALA A 292 1.59 24.95 5.66
CA ALA A 292 0.79 24.51 6.82
C ALA A 292 -0.19 25.59 7.31
N MET A 293 0.20 26.87 7.26
CA MET A 293 -0.70 27.98 7.56
C MET A 293 -1.83 28.08 6.53
N ASP A 294 -1.49 28.00 5.24
CA ASP A 294 -2.50 28.04 4.18
C ASP A 294 -3.46 26.84 4.30
N ALA A 295 -2.96 25.64 4.59
CA ALA A 295 -3.79 24.44 4.83
C ALA A 295 -4.72 24.59 6.03
N ALA A 296 -4.25 25.23 7.11
CA ALA A 296 -5.04 25.48 8.34
C ALA A 296 -5.91 26.73 8.27
N GLY A 297 -5.93 27.47 7.14
CA GLY A 297 -6.68 28.71 6.99
C GLY A 297 -6.16 29.87 7.85
N VAL A 298 -4.88 29.85 8.22
CA VAL A 298 -4.26 30.91 9.04
C VAL A 298 -3.68 31.97 8.11
N GLU A 299 -4.33 33.12 8.05
CA GLU A 299 -3.90 34.21 7.17
C GLU A 299 -2.57 34.84 7.59
N ALA A 300 -1.70 35.06 6.60
CA ALA A 300 -0.45 35.80 6.80
C ALA A 300 -0.72 37.30 7.00
N LEU A 301 -0.05 37.92 7.95
CA LEU A 301 -0.15 39.37 8.21
C LEU A 301 0.34 40.17 7.02
N ALA A 302 -0.47 41.15 6.58
CA ALA A 302 -0.07 42.04 5.50
C ALA A 302 0.98 43.07 5.96
N GLY A 303 1.92 43.42 5.06
CA GLY A 303 2.86 44.53 5.26
C GLY A 303 3.95 44.28 6.31
N VAL A 304 4.29 43.02 6.55
CA VAL A 304 5.39 42.63 7.46
C VAL A 304 6.72 42.87 6.76
N GLU A 305 7.47 43.87 7.23
CA GLU A 305 8.82 44.13 6.76
C GLU A 305 9.90 43.50 7.65
N ARG A 306 9.56 43.26 8.93
CA ARG A 306 10.47 42.68 9.93
C ARG A 306 9.72 41.65 10.80
N THR A 307 10.43 40.59 11.11
CA THR A 307 9.96 39.55 12.03
C THR A 307 10.45 39.84 13.46
N GLY A 308 10.05 39.03 14.43
CA GLY A 308 10.58 39.08 15.78
C GLY A 308 11.83 38.24 16.02
N PHE A 309 12.37 37.60 14.98
CA PHE A 309 13.52 36.72 15.07
C PHE A 309 14.84 37.45 14.88
N ALA A 310 15.89 36.97 15.53
CA ALA A 310 17.23 37.60 15.46
C ALA A 310 17.88 37.49 14.10
N ASP A 311 17.53 36.47 13.34
CA ASP A 311 17.99 36.21 11.95
C ASP A 311 17.09 36.85 10.88
N ASP A 312 16.36 37.92 11.21
CA ASP A 312 15.40 38.59 10.32
C ASP A 312 15.96 38.93 8.92
N GLU A 313 17.24 39.33 8.86
CA GLU A 313 17.90 39.67 7.58
C GLU A 313 18.12 38.43 6.68
N ALA A 314 18.23 37.23 7.28
CA ALA A 314 18.38 35.98 6.55
C ALA A 314 17.02 35.38 6.13
N ILE A 315 15.90 35.86 6.68
CA ILE A 315 14.58 35.40 6.30
C ILE A 315 14.18 36.02 4.95
N PRO A 316 13.88 35.21 3.91
CA PRO A 316 13.41 35.72 2.62
C PRO A 316 12.17 36.62 2.78
N THR A 317 12.09 37.66 1.97
CA THR A 317 11.01 38.66 2.03
C THR A 317 9.62 38.00 1.98
N TRP A 318 9.44 36.97 1.12
CA TRP A 318 8.18 36.26 1.00
C TRP A 318 7.80 35.50 2.28
N ALA A 319 8.78 34.99 3.04
CA ALA A 319 8.57 34.18 4.24
C ALA A 319 8.35 35.02 5.49
N LYS A 320 8.70 36.32 5.51
CA LYS A 320 8.60 37.17 6.70
C LYS A 320 7.18 37.29 7.23
N ALA A 321 6.20 37.43 6.36
CA ALA A 321 4.80 37.51 6.74
C ALA A 321 4.33 36.21 7.40
N TYR A 322 4.67 35.07 6.86
CA TYR A 322 4.35 33.75 7.42
C TYR A 322 5.06 33.54 8.77
N ALA A 323 6.37 33.78 8.83
CA ALA A 323 7.14 33.60 10.06
C ALA A 323 6.60 34.46 11.22
N ALA A 324 6.29 35.74 10.96
CA ALA A 324 5.71 36.64 11.98
C ALA A 324 4.30 36.21 12.40
N SER A 325 3.48 35.77 11.47
CA SER A 325 2.11 35.29 11.74
C SER A 325 2.11 33.99 12.52
N ALA A 326 2.96 33.03 12.14
CA ALA A 326 3.14 31.78 12.83
C ALA A 326 3.63 31.99 14.29
N LEU A 327 4.56 32.92 14.48
CA LEU A 327 5.01 33.29 15.83
C LEU A 327 3.86 33.90 16.65
N LYS A 328 3.11 34.82 16.06
CA LYS A 328 1.97 35.49 16.73
C LYS A 328 0.85 34.49 17.06
N ALA A 329 0.59 33.53 16.18
CA ALA A 329 -0.40 32.46 16.37
C ALA A 329 0.08 31.37 17.34
N GLY A 330 1.35 31.38 17.76
CA GLY A 330 1.92 30.35 18.65
C GLY A 330 2.26 29.04 17.93
N LEU A 331 2.20 29.01 16.59
CA LEU A 331 2.51 27.83 15.78
C LEU A 331 4.01 27.52 15.83
N VAL A 332 4.85 28.55 15.79
CA VAL A 332 6.30 28.45 15.92
C VAL A 332 6.81 29.27 17.10
N GLN A 333 7.96 28.86 17.65
CA GLN A 333 8.63 29.56 18.75
C GLN A 333 10.06 29.96 18.39
N GLY A 334 10.60 29.44 17.29
CA GLY A 334 12.00 29.53 16.92
C GLY A 334 12.91 28.63 17.76
N SER A 335 14.16 28.57 17.40
CA SER A 335 15.24 27.88 18.10
C SER A 335 16.24 28.87 18.69
N ARG A 336 17.05 28.42 19.64
CA ARG A 336 18.14 29.26 20.18
C ARG A 336 19.44 28.94 19.38
N ASP A 337 20.09 29.97 18.88
CA ASP A 337 21.42 29.86 18.30
C ASP A 337 22.52 29.74 19.37
N ALA A 338 23.77 29.69 18.95
CA ALA A 338 24.94 29.58 19.83
C ALA A 338 25.09 30.79 20.79
N ASP A 339 24.55 31.95 20.42
CA ASP A 339 24.56 33.18 21.22
C ASP A 339 23.31 33.30 22.10
N GLY A 340 22.44 32.30 22.09
CA GLY A 340 21.18 32.22 22.88
C GLY A 340 20.05 33.10 22.31
N GLN A 341 20.19 33.64 21.11
CA GLN A 341 19.17 34.42 20.44
C GLN A 341 18.14 33.52 19.79
N VAL A 342 16.90 34.01 19.68
CA VAL A 342 15.82 33.25 19.05
C VAL A 342 15.83 33.48 17.53
N VAL A 343 16.05 32.44 16.78
CA VAL A 343 16.15 32.43 15.31
C VAL A 343 15.06 31.57 14.67
N PHE A 344 14.69 31.88 13.44
CA PHE A 344 13.68 31.13 12.69
C PHE A 344 14.29 30.11 11.73
N GLN A 345 15.40 30.45 11.09
CA GLN A 345 16.13 29.59 10.13
C GLN A 345 15.25 29.17 8.94
N ALA A 346 14.71 30.13 8.23
CA ALA A 346 13.74 29.93 7.16
C ALA A 346 14.19 28.97 6.04
N GLU A 347 15.47 29.03 5.68
CA GLU A 347 16.07 28.25 4.57
C GLU A 347 16.59 26.87 5.00
N GLU A 348 16.61 26.58 6.31
CA GLU A 348 17.04 25.26 6.79
C GLU A 348 15.94 24.21 6.51
N PRO A 349 16.32 22.97 6.09
CA PRO A 349 15.37 21.88 5.94
C PRO A 349 14.60 21.63 7.24
N ILE A 350 13.29 21.44 7.12
CA ILE A 350 12.45 21.10 8.29
C ILE A 350 12.51 19.60 8.58
N THR A 351 12.57 19.23 9.87
CA THR A 351 12.46 17.83 10.28
C THR A 351 11.00 17.39 10.43
N ALA A 352 10.73 16.08 10.35
CA ALA A 352 9.40 15.52 10.58
C ALA A 352 8.86 15.85 11.98
N ALA A 353 9.74 15.90 13.01
CA ALA A 353 9.37 16.31 14.35
C ALA A 353 8.90 17.77 14.44
N GLU A 354 9.62 18.68 13.80
CA GLU A 354 9.24 20.10 13.73
C GLU A 354 7.93 20.33 12.98
N ALA A 355 7.76 19.63 11.87
CA ALA A 355 6.53 19.65 11.09
C ALA A 355 5.34 19.11 11.90
N ALA A 356 5.54 18.01 12.64
CA ALA A 356 4.51 17.43 13.49
C ALA A 356 4.06 18.42 14.59
N VAL A 357 4.99 19.06 15.28
CA VAL A 357 4.64 20.06 16.32
C VAL A 357 3.89 21.26 15.73
N LEU A 358 4.28 21.70 14.54
CA LEU A 358 3.62 22.81 13.87
C LEU A 358 2.19 22.45 13.46
N LEU A 359 2.00 21.28 12.81
CA LEU A 359 0.69 20.83 12.40
C LEU A 359 -0.23 20.52 13.57
N ASP A 360 0.26 19.88 14.64
CA ASP A 360 -0.53 19.61 15.83
C ASP A 360 -1.09 20.92 16.44
N ARG A 361 -0.25 21.95 16.54
CA ARG A 361 -0.68 23.29 16.99
C ARG A 361 -1.67 23.96 16.04
N ALA A 362 -1.45 23.81 14.73
CA ALA A 362 -2.34 24.40 13.72
C ALA A 362 -3.71 23.71 13.70
N LEU A 363 -3.73 22.40 13.82
CA LEU A 363 -4.94 21.56 13.78
C LEU A 363 -5.65 21.50 15.14
N GLN A 364 -5.00 21.87 16.23
CA GLN A 364 -5.52 21.79 17.60
C GLN A 364 -6.08 20.39 17.92
N VAL A 365 -5.28 19.37 17.67
CA VAL A 365 -5.66 17.98 17.95
C VAL A 365 -5.75 17.77 19.46
N THR A 366 -6.74 16.99 19.91
CA THR A 366 -6.88 16.63 21.33
C THR A 366 -5.75 15.70 21.76
N ASP A 367 -5.13 15.99 22.91
CA ASP A 367 -4.06 15.18 23.44
C ASP A 367 -4.49 13.73 23.72
N VAL A 368 -3.68 12.80 23.24
CA VAL A 368 -3.79 11.37 23.51
C VAL A 368 -2.63 10.90 24.40
N SER A 369 -2.67 9.66 24.89
CA SER A 369 -1.53 9.11 25.64
C SER A 369 -0.30 9.01 24.74
N ALA A 370 0.78 9.66 25.12
CA ALA A 370 2.05 9.65 24.38
C ALA A 370 2.98 8.49 24.77
N GLU A 371 2.54 7.57 25.64
CA GLU A 371 3.39 6.48 26.15
C GLU A 371 3.96 5.58 25.05
N THR A 372 3.19 5.34 24.00
CA THR A 372 3.63 4.54 22.84
C THR A 372 4.71 5.23 22.00
N TRP A 373 4.85 6.55 22.11
CA TRP A 373 5.78 7.37 21.33
C TRP A 373 6.99 7.85 22.16
N ALA A 374 7.08 7.46 23.42
CA ALA A 374 8.25 7.67 24.26
C ALA A 374 9.44 6.71 23.91
N ALA A 375 9.35 6.01 22.75
CA ALA A 375 10.33 5.04 22.29
C ALA A 375 11.60 5.71 21.72
N GLU A 376 12.65 4.90 21.52
CA GLU A 376 13.92 5.34 20.93
C GLU A 376 13.75 6.14 19.64
N GLY A 377 14.42 7.29 19.53
CA GLY A 377 14.44 8.15 18.33
C GLY A 377 13.34 9.21 18.27
N VAL A 378 12.48 9.33 19.29
CA VAL A 378 11.49 10.41 19.34
C VAL A 378 11.97 11.52 20.27
N PRO A 379 12.23 12.76 19.79
CA PRO A 379 12.59 13.86 20.64
C PRO A 379 11.47 14.14 21.67
N ALA A 380 11.81 14.22 22.96
CA ALA A 380 10.82 14.39 24.04
C ALA A 380 9.89 15.60 23.84
N TRP A 381 10.38 16.66 23.18
CA TRP A 381 9.61 17.87 22.89
C TRP A 381 8.56 17.68 21.78
N ALA A 382 8.70 16.64 20.94
CA ALA A 382 7.79 16.32 19.84
C ALA A 382 6.87 15.11 20.14
N ALA A 383 7.13 14.36 21.20
CA ALA A 383 6.46 13.08 21.49
C ALA A 383 4.92 13.22 21.57
N GLN A 384 4.41 14.26 22.24
CA GLN A 384 2.97 14.50 22.35
C GLN A 384 2.35 14.81 20.98
N SER A 385 2.95 15.72 20.23
CA SER A 385 2.46 16.08 18.88
C SER A 385 2.52 14.90 17.90
N ALA A 386 3.58 14.09 17.97
CA ALA A 386 3.68 12.88 17.18
C ALA A 386 2.57 11.88 17.52
N ALA A 387 2.29 11.65 18.80
CA ALA A 387 1.19 10.80 19.25
C ALA A 387 -0.17 11.30 18.75
N ASN A 388 -0.44 12.58 18.90
CA ASN A 388 -1.66 13.23 18.45
C ASN A 388 -1.88 13.03 16.94
N LEU A 389 -0.87 13.35 16.13
CA LEU A 389 -0.96 13.28 14.67
C LEU A 389 -0.98 11.85 14.12
N ALA A 390 -0.30 10.92 14.76
CA ALA A 390 -0.37 9.51 14.39
C ALA A 390 -1.76 8.92 14.64
N THR A 391 -2.38 9.27 15.78
CA THR A 391 -3.71 8.79 16.13
C THR A 391 -4.78 9.26 15.14
N CYS A 392 -4.63 10.47 14.59
CA CYS A 392 -5.55 10.98 13.56
C CYS A 392 -5.07 10.75 12.11
N GLY A 393 -4.02 9.96 11.90
CA GLY A 393 -3.56 9.54 10.57
C GLY A 393 -2.83 10.63 9.77
N VAL A 394 -2.45 11.76 10.40
CA VAL A 394 -1.66 12.82 9.74
C VAL A 394 -0.18 12.47 9.66
N LEU A 395 0.34 11.80 10.68
CA LEU A 395 1.70 11.27 10.69
C LEU A 395 1.65 9.76 10.44
N PRO A 396 2.27 9.26 9.35
CA PRO A 396 2.31 7.82 9.08
C PRO A 396 2.99 7.04 10.21
N ALA A 397 2.49 5.83 10.50
CA ALA A 397 3.11 4.94 11.46
C ALA A 397 4.54 4.56 11.02
N GLY A 398 5.49 4.59 11.96
CA GLY A 398 6.90 4.28 11.67
C GLY A 398 7.70 5.43 11.06
N SER A 399 7.17 6.66 11.00
CA SER A 399 7.90 7.83 10.54
C SER A 399 9.13 8.10 11.38
N THR A 400 10.27 8.35 10.73
CA THR A 400 11.53 8.74 11.38
C THR A 400 11.49 10.25 11.68
N LEU A 401 11.24 10.63 12.94
CA LEU A 401 11.00 12.02 13.31
C LEU A 401 12.21 12.94 13.20
N GLU A 402 13.42 12.40 13.28
CA GLU A 402 14.66 13.18 13.17
C GLU A 402 15.08 13.47 11.72
N SER A 403 14.49 12.79 10.75
CA SER A 403 14.79 13.01 9.33
C SER A 403 14.21 14.35 8.83
N THR A 404 14.90 14.96 7.89
CA THR A 404 14.35 16.10 7.14
C THR A 404 13.29 15.62 6.15
N LEU A 405 12.22 16.38 6.01
CA LEU A 405 11.14 16.05 5.08
C LEU A 405 11.51 16.33 3.64
N THR A 406 11.19 15.40 2.77
CA THR A 406 11.07 15.64 1.33
C THR A 406 9.76 16.39 1.04
N ARG A 407 9.66 16.98 -0.13
CA ARG A 407 8.44 17.67 -0.58
C ARG A 407 7.26 16.70 -0.75
N GLY A 408 7.53 15.47 -1.18
CA GLY A 408 6.54 14.41 -1.24
C GLY A 408 5.97 14.05 0.14
N GLU A 409 6.84 13.83 1.13
CA GLU A 409 6.42 13.54 2.51
C GLU A 409 5.66 14.70 3.14
N ALA A 410 6.12 15.93 2.95
CA ALA A 410 5.43 17.13 3.41
C ALA A 410 4.04 17.25 2.78
N ALA A 411 3.92 16.99 1.48
CA ALA A 411 2.62 16.98 0.80
C ALA A 411 1.67 15.94 1.35
N GLN A 412 2.15 14.73 1.64
CA GLN A 412 1.33 13.68 2.23
C GLN A 412 0.82 14.07 3.63
N MET A 413 1.68 14.62 4.48
CA MET A 413 1.26 15.13 5.80
C MET A 413 0.21 16.24 5.69
N LEU A 414 0.42 17.21 4.79
CA LEU A 414 -0.53 18.31 4.57
C LEU A 414 -1.86 17.82 3.96
N CYS A 415 -1.82 16.86 3.04
CA CYS A 415 -3.02 16.27 2.47
C CYS A 415 -3.84 15.53 3.55
N SER A 416 -3.21 14.75 4.42
CA SER A 416 -3.87 14.10 5.55
C SER A 416 -4.43 15.11 6.55
N ALA A 417 -3.74 16.25 6.77
CA ALA A 417 -4.23 17.35 7.58
C ALA A 417 -5.50 17.98 6.99
N LEU A 418 -5.54 18.20 5.67
CA LEU A 418 -6.74 18.68 4.97
C LEU A 418 -7.89 17.68 5.05
N GLU A 419 -7.64 16.39 4.85
CA GLU A 419 -8.65 15.34 5.00
C GLU A 419 -9.24 15.29 6.42
N LEU A 420 -8.40 15.51 7.44
CA LEU A 420 -8.86 15.63 8.83
C LEU A 420 -9.76 16.86 9.03
N LEU A 421 -9.39 18.02 8.46
CA LEU A 421 -10.19 19.25 8.53
C LEU A 421 -11.53 19.07 7.81
N ASP A 422 -11.52 18.51 6.58
CA ASP A 422 -12.73 18.19 5.82
C ASP A 422 -13.69 17.29 6.63
N SER A 423 -13.14 16.31 7.34
CA SER A 423 -13.93 15.39 8.17
C SER A 423 -14.59 16.08 9.36
N ARG A 424 -13.95 17.12 9.93
CA ARG A 424 -14.50 17.91 11.02
C ARG A 424 -15.64 18.82 10.53
N ASP A 425 -15.52 19.40 9.36
CA ASP A 425 -16.53 20.28 8.77
C ASP A 425 -17.79 19.50 8.30
N THR A 426 -17.64 18.24 7.91
CA THR A 426 -18.76 17.37 7.51
C THR A 426 -19.42 16.61 8.67
N GLY A 427 -18.81 16.62 9.84
CA GLY A 427 -19.20 15.90 11.05
C GLY A 427 -20.06 16.73 12.02
N TRP A 428 -21.38 16.77 11.75
CA TRP A 428 -22.44 17.02 12.76
C TRP A 428 -22.61 18.43 13.33
N PHE A 429 -23.60 19.09 12.78
CA PHE A 429 -24.55 19.89 13.57
C PHE A 429 -25.93 19.26 13.49
#